data_f437f768df0239bf6b45bb0035a0ca2a
#
_entry.id   f437f768df0239bf6b45bb0035a0ca2a
#
_cell.length_a   1.000
_cell.length_b   1.000
_cell.length_c   1.000
_cell.angle_alpha   90.00
_cell.angle_beta   90.00
_cell.angle_gamma   90.00
#
_symmetry.space_group_name_H-M   'P 1'
#
loop_
_entity.id
_entity.type
_entity.pdbx_description
1 polymer ?
#
loop_
_entity_poly.entity_id
_entity_poly.type
_entity_poly.pdbx_seq_one_letter_code
_entity_poly.pdbx_strand_id
1 'polypeptide(L)'
;NCDAMSIGEIRMLQKAGFPTDRIFYVPNNVSEEELKEAISIGVMTSLDSLAQLELYGSLNPGGKCAVRLNPGVGAGHHEKVVTAGKKTKFGIAEEDIDQIFEIAARYQLTIAGINQHIGSLFMDPEPYLKAVSNLLRIAERFPNLEFIDFGGGYGIPYHKLDDETEFDMESFRQRLVPILDQFVAEYGKAPLFKSEPGRY
;
A
#
# COMPACT_ATOMS: atom_id res chain seq x y z
N ASN A 1 1.55 -13.57 -3.82
CA ASN A 1 1.36 -12.87 -2.54
C ASN A 1 -0.13 -12.67 -2.32
N CYS A 2 -0.52 -12.48 -1.08
CA CYS A 2 -1.91 -12.22 -0.71
C CYS A 2 -1.94 -11.07 0.30
N ASP A 3 -2.98 -10.25 0.19
CA ASP A 3 -3.24 -9.21 1.16
C ASP A 3 -4.29 -9.70 2.15
N ALA A 4 -4.15 -9.30 3.39
CA ALA A 4 -5.11 -9.57 4.46
C ALA A 4 -5.43 -8.27 5.20
N MET A 5 -6.68 -8.06 5.54
CA MET A 5 -7.14 -6.91 6.30
C MET A 5 -7.59 -7.28 7.73
N SER A 6 -7.57 -8.56 8.06
CA SER A 6 -7.92 -9.07 9.38
C SER A 6 -7.09 -10.29 9.76
N ILE A 7 -6.99 -10.57 11.06
CA ILE A 7 -6.36 -11.79 11.59
C ILE A 7 -7.08 -13.05 11.07
N GLY A 8 -8.40 -12.97 10.91
CA GLY A 8 -9.19 -14.07 10.34
C GLY A 8 -8.74 -14.43 8.93
N GLU A 9 -8.48 -13.45 8.07
CA GLU A 9 -7.96 -13.66 6.71
C GLU A 9 -6.55 -14.23 6.73
N ILE A 10 -5.66 -13.75 7.60
CA ILE A 10 -4.30 -14.32 7.75
C ILE A 10 -4.40 -15.82 8.08
N ARG A 11 -5.26 -16.19 9.04
CA ARG A 11 -5.47 -17.60 9.42
C ARG A 11 -6.04 -18.44 8.27
N MET A 12 -6.94 -17.87 7.47
CA MET A 12 -7.47 -18.54 6.28
C MET A 12 -6.39 -18.77 5.22
N LEU A 13 -5.55 -17.77 4.95
CA LEU A 13 -4.43 -17.87 4.03
C LEU A 13 -3.41 -18.92 4.47
N GLN A 14 -3.07 -18.96 5.76
CA GLN A 14 -2.21 -20.00 6.32
C GLN A 14 -2.80 -21.39 6.14
N LYS A 15 -4.12 -21.57 6.39
CA LYS A 15 -4.82 -22.85 6.14
C LYS A 15 -4.83 -23.23 4.65
N ALA A 16 -4.86 -22.25 3.76
CA ALA A 16 -4.75 -22.47 2.32
C ALA A 16 -3.32 -22.78 1.85
N GLY A 17 -2.34 -22.79 2.77
CA GLY A 17 -0.95 -23.13 2.47
C GLY A 17 -0.07 -21.96 2.03
N PHE A 18 -0.53 -20.72 2.19
CA PHE A 18 0.33 -19.57 1.91
C PHE A 18 1.39 -19.42 3.01
N PRO A 19 2.67 -19.34 2.67
CA PRO A 19 3.72 -19.06 3.63
C PRO A 19 3.61 -17.62 4.14
N THR A 20 4.03 -17.41 5.38
CA THR A 20 3.84 -16.13 6.10
C THR A 20 4.52 -14.94 5.39
N ASP A 21 5.68 -15.17 4.77
CA ASP A 21 6.44 -14.15 4.02
C ASP A 21 5.74 -13.71 2.71
N ARG A 22 4.69 -14.41 2.31
CA ARG A 22 3.84 -14.06 1.16
C ARG A 22 2.50 -13.43 1.55
N ILE A 23 2.28 -13.19 2.84
CA ILE A 23 1.08 -12.54 3.35
C ILE A 23 1.46 -11.10 3.74
N PHE A 24 0.73 -10.13 3.19
CA PHE A 24 0.86 -8.73 3.53
C PHE A 24 -0.38 -8.30 4.31
N TYR A 25 -0.18 -7.89 5.56
CA TYR A 25 -1.27 -7.46 6.43
C TYR A 25 -1.41 -5.94 6.37
N VAL A 26 -2.56 -5.47 5.90
CA VAL A 26 -2.87 -4.04 5.69
C VAL A 26 -4.09 -3.66 6.53
N PRO A 27 -3.98 -3.68 7.87
CA PRO A 27 -5.12 -3.38 8.73
C PRO A 27 -5.46 -1.90 8.74
N ASN A 28 -6.75 -1.62 8.94
CA ASN A 28 -7.22 -0.29 9.29
C ASN A 28 -7.87 -0.38 10.67
N ASN A 29 -7.50 0.52 11.60
CA ASN A 29 -8.10 0.59 12.94
C ASN A 29 -8.01 -0.75 13.70
N VAL A 30 -6.80 -1.27 13.83
CA VAL A 30 -6.50 -2.55 14.49
C VAL A 30 -6.35 -2.37 16.00
N SER A 31 -6.82 -3.37 16.76
CA SER A 31 -6.60 -3.42 18.21
C SER A 31 -5.16 -3.83 18.56
N GLU A 32 -4.75 -3.56 19.81
CA GLU A 32 -3.44 -3.96 20.30
C GLU A 32 -3.27 -5.49 20.28
N GLU A 33 -4.34 -6.25 20.60
CA GLU A 33 -4.35 -7.70 20.59
C GLU A 33 -4.14 -8.27 19.19
N GLU A 34 -4.84 -7.72 18.20
CA GLU A 34 -4.68 -8.12 16.80
C GLU A 34 -3.28 -7.80 16.29
N LEU A 35 -2.72 -6.65 16.68
CA LEU A 35 -1.38 -6.27 16.27
C LEU A 35 -0.32 -7.18 16.90
N LYS A 36 -0.47 -7.54 18.20
CA LYS A 36 0.36 -8.54 18.88
C LYS A 36 0.30 -9.89 18.18
N GLU A 37 -0.89 -10.32 17.77
CA GLU A 37 -1.06 -11.58 17.04
C GLU A 37 -0.36 -11.54 15.68
N ALA A 38 -0.54 -10.47 14.89
CA ALA A 38 0.15 -10.29 13.61
C ALA A 38 1.68 -10.33 13.76
N ILE A 39 2.21 -9.65 14.79
CA ILE A 39 3.63 -9.68 15.14
C ILE A 39 4.08 -11.11 15.47
N SER A 40 3.31 -11.83 16.28
CA SER A 40 3.66 -13.21 16.68
C SER A 40 3.63 -14.19 15.52
N ILE A 41 2.74 -13.98 14.53
CA ILE A 41 2.70 -14.75 13.28
C ILE A 41 3.89 -14.39 12.38
N GLY A 42 4.39 -13.16 12.46
CA GLY A 42 5.52 -12.69 11.67
C GLY A 42 5.16 -12.23 10.26
N VAL A 43 3.91 -11.82 10.01
CA VAL A 43 3.51 -11.24 8.72
C VAL A 43 4.05 -9.82 8.56
N MET A 44 4.39 -9.44 7.33
CA MET A 44 4.69 -8.04 7.01
C MET A 44 3.43 -7.21 7.24
N THR A 45 3.50 -6.25 8.14
CA THR A 45 2.37 -5.38 8.52
C THR A 45 2.57 -3.97 7.98
N SER A 46 1.56 -3.43 7.34
CA SER A 46 1.49 -2.02 6.93
C SER A 46 0.71 -1.21 7.94
N LEU A 47 1.28 -0.11 8.39
CA LEU A 47 0.72 0.75 9.43
C LEU A 47 0.10 1.99 8.80
N ASP A 48 -1.18 2.20 9.10
CA ASP A 48 -2.06 3.16 8.43
C ASP A 48 -2.04 4.56 9.07
N SER A 49 -1.44 4.69 10.24
CA SER A 49 -1.36 5.94 10.97
C SER A 49 -0.13 6.01 11.88
N LEU A 50 0.26 7.23 12.29
CA LEU A 50 1.34 7.42 13.26
C LEU A 50 1.05 6.73 14.59
N ALA A 51 -0.21 6.73 15.04
CA ALA A 51 -0.59 6.04 16.28
C ALA A 51 -0.40 4.53 16.19
N GLN A 52 -0.74 3.92 15.05
CA GLN A 52 -0.46 2.50 14.83
C GLN A 52 1.05 2.21 14.75
N LEU A 53 1.82 3.10 14.10
CA LEU A 53 3.28 2.96 14.02
C LEU A 53 3.93 3.05 15.42
N GLU A 54 3.48 3.99 16.25
CA GLU A 54 3.92 4.13 17.65
C GLU A 54 3.60 2.86 18.46
N LEU A 55 2.36 2.36 18.35
CA LEU A 55 1.93 1.13 19.02
C LEU A 55 2.76 -0.07 18.55
N TYR A 56 2.91 -0.24 17.23
CA TYR A 56 3.72 -1.32 16.67
C TYR A 56 5.16 -1.27 17.17
N GLY A 57 5.77 -0.08 17.18
CA GLY A 57 7.14 0.11 17.67
C GLY A 57 7.30 -0.26 19.14
N SER A 58 6.31 0.10 19.97
CA SER A 58 6.31 -0.25 21.40
C SER A 58 6.18 -1.75 21.64
N LEU A 59 5.45 -2.47 20.78
CA LEU A 59 5.21 -3.91 20.89
C LEU A 59 6.32 -4.76 20.24
N ASN A 60 7.03 -4.21 19.25
CA ASN A 60 8.02 -4.91 18.45
C ASN A 60 9.27 -4.06 18.17
N PRO A 61 10.00 -3.60 19.21
CA PRO A 61 11.23 -2.84 19.00
C PRO A 61 12.24 -3.60 18.13
N GLY A 62 12.88 -2.91 17.20
CA GLY A 62 13.77 -3.51 16.20
C GLY A 62 13.05 -4.23 15.05
N GLY A 63 11.72 -4.19 15.05
CA GLY A 63 10.89 -4.87 14.07
C GLY A 63 10.96 -4.25 12.66
N LYS A 64 10.45 -5.01 11.71
CA LYS A 64 10.34 -4.61 10.30
C LYS A 64 8.85 -4.43 9.95
N CYS A 65 8.50 -3.31 9.32
CA CYS A 65 7.14 -3.01 8.91
C CYS A 65 7.09 -2.22 7.60
N ALA A 66 5.89 -2.00 7.10
CA ALA A 66 5.60 -1.06 6.04
C ALA A 66 4.72 0.07 6.59
N VAL A 67 4.60 1.17 5.84
CA VAL A 67 3.68 2.26 6.16
C VAL A 67 2.79 2.57 4.97
N ARG A 68 1.50 2.78 5.24
CA ARG A 68 0.56 3.25 4.23
C ARG A 68 0.62 4.76 4.15
N LEU A 69 0.84 5.27 2.95
CA LEU A 69 0.91 6.70 2.67
C LEU A 69 -0.34 7.16 1.93
N ASN A 70 -0.75 8.38 2.20
CA ASN A 70 -1.80 9.04 1.44
C ASN A 70 -1.16 9.86 0.31
N PRO A 71 -1.31 9.46 -0.97
CA PRO A 71 -0.64 10.13 -2.09
C PRO A 71 -1.27 11.51 -2.43
N GLY A 72 -2.26 11.98 -1.67
CA GLY A 72 -2.96 13.24 -1.92
C GLY A 72 -3.89 13.23 -3.13
N VAL A 73 -3.97 12.12 -3.85
CA VAL A 73 -4.82 11.89 -5.03
C VAL A 73 -5.71 10.69 -4.77
N GLY A 74 -7.01 10.84 -4.96
CA GLY A 74 -7.98 9.75 -4.88
C GLY A 74 -8.67 9.52 -6.22
N ALA A 75 -9.03 8.29 -6.50
CA ALA A 75 -9.84 7.88 -7.64
C ALA A 75 -10.89 6.84 -7.21
N GLY A 76 -12.04 6.84 -7.88
CA GLY A 76 -13.09 5.87 -7.63
C GLY A 76 -14.38 6.22 -8.37
N HIS A 77 -15.19 5.22 -8.66
CA HIS A 77 -16.46 5.38 -9.36
C HIS A 77 -17.50 6.18 -8.53
N HIS A 78 -17.31 6.29 -7.21
CA HIS A 78 -18.19 7.03 -6.30
C HIS A 78 -17.36 7.65 -5.16
N GLU A 79 -17.76 8.83 -4.65
CA GLU A 79 -17.05 9.53 -3.55
C GLU A 79 -16.79 8.63 -2.32
N LYS A 80 -17.70 7.69 -2.02
CA LYS A 80 -17.59 6.76 -0.88
C LYS A 80 -16.52 5.68 -1.06
N VAL A 81 -16.00 5.46 -2.26
CA VAL A 81 -14.95 4.47 -2.56
C VAL A 81 -13.59 5.10 -2.83
N VAL A 82 -13.49 6.41 -2.70
CA VAL A 82 -12.22 7.15 -2.76
C VAL A 82 -11.51 7.00 -1.42
N THR A 83 -10.34 6.37 -1.42
CA THR A 83 -9.58 6.03 -0.20
C THR A 83 -8.30 6.86 -0.02
N ALA A 84 -8.03 7.82 -0.93
CA ALA A 84 -6.90 8.73 -0.84
C ALA A 84 -7.33 10.17 -1.16
N GLY A 85 -6.51 11.15 -0.74
CA GLY A 85 -6.79 12.58 -0.91
C GLY A 85 -6.95 13.32 0.42
N LYS A 86 -6.96 14.65 0.38
CA LYS A 86 -6.91 15.53 1.58
C LYS A 86 -8.05 15.34 2.60
N LYS A 87 -9.14 14.67 2.24
CA LYS A 87 -10.31 14.47 3.12
C LYS A 87 -10.52 13.00 3.52
N THR A 88 -9.59 12.11 3.20
CA THR A 88 -9.72 10.70 3.55
C THR A 88 -8.98 10.40 4.85
N LYS A 89 -9.46 9.36 5.56
CA LYS A 89 -8.93 8.94 6.86
C LYS A 89 -7.79 7.90 6.74
N PHE A 90 -7.44 7.48 5.54
CA PHE A 90 -6.51 6.38 5.32
C PHE A 90 -5.13 6.88 4.96
N GLY A 91 -4.13 6.24 5.55
CA GLY A 91 -2.72 6.49 5.27
C GLY A 91 -2.17 7.74 5.95
N ILE A 92 -0.88 7.74 6.17
CA ILE A 92 -0.12 8.85 6.77
C ILE A 92 0.07 9.93 5.70
N ALA A 93 -0.18 11.18 6.04
CA ALA A 93 -0.01 12.30 5.14
C ALA A 93 1.46 12.61 4.86
N GLU A 94 1.74 13.22 3.71
CA GLU A 94 3.12 13.57 3.33
C GLU A 94 3.80 14.50 4.32
N GLU A 95 3.06 15.45 4.88
CA GLU A 95 3.54 16.39 5.91
C GLU A 95 3.99 15.70 7.21
N ASP A 96 3.54 14.48 7.46
CA ASP A 96 3.84 13.73 8.68
C ASP A 96 5.00 12.71 8.52
N ILE A 97 5.66 12.66 7.35
CA ILE A 97 6.72 11.68 7.08
C ILE A 97 7.89 11.80 8.07
N ASP A 98 8.25 12.99 8.50
CA ASP A 98 9.33 13.18 9.47
C ASP A 98 9.00 12.50 10.81
N GLN A 99 7.74 12.48 11.22
CA GLN A 99 7.29 11.76 12.40
C GLN A 99 7.40 10.23 12.24
N ILE A 100 7.24 9.71 11.01
CA ILE A 100 7.52 8.29 10.73
C ILE A 100 8.98 7.96 11.08
N PHE A 101 9.92 8.79 10.63
CA PHE A 101 11.35 8.57 10.91
C PHE A 101 11.69 8.75 12.39
N GLU A 102 11.08 9.71 13.08
CA GLU A 102 11.26 9.90 14.53
C GLU A 102 10.80 8.67 15.33
N ILE A 103 9.61 8.12 14.99
CA ILE A 103 9.07 6.92 15.62
C ILE A 103 9.95 5.72 15.28
N ALA A 104 10.30 5.55 14.00
CA ALA A 104 11.17 4.46 13.58
C ALA A 104 12.53 4.49 14.29
N ALA A 105 13.15 5.66 14.45
CA ALA A 105 14.39 5.80 15.18
C ALA A 105 14.22 5.47 16.67
N ARG A 106 13.15 5.94 17.32
CA ARG A 106 12.84 5.70 18.74
C ARG A 106 12.77 4.21 19.07
N TYR A 107 12.12 3.44 18.21
CA TYR A 107 11.91 2.00 18.42
C TYR A 107 12.84 1.12 17.57
N GLN A 108 13.81 1.72 16.87
CA GLN A 108 14.75 1.01 15.97
C GLN A 108 14.05 0.21 14.88
N LEU A 109 12.90 0.68 14.40
CA LEU A 109 12.14 0.01 13.34
C LEU A 109 12.83 0.12 11.98
N THR A 110 12.67 -0.91 11.17
CA THR A 110 13.02 -0.88 9.75
C THR A 110 11.76 -0.70 8.92
N ILE A 111 11.63 0.44 8.24
CA ILE A 111 10.57 0.66 7.25
C ILE A 111 11.00 0.00 5.95
N ALA A 112 10.52 -1.23 5.73
CA ALA A 112 10.90 -2.04 4.58
C ALA A 112 10.05 -1.78 3.33
N GLY A 113 8.87 -1.21 3.49
CA GLY A 113 7.97 -0.93 2.38
C GLY A 113 7.07 0.26 2.62
N ILE A 114 6.57 0.78 1.53
CA ILE A 114 5.49 1.76 1.53
C ILE A 114 4.37 1.26 0.63
N ASN A 115 3.14 1.60 0.97
CA ASN A 115 2.00 1.28 0.13
C ASN A 115 0.98 2.43 0.09
N GLN A 116 0.13 2.39 -0.91
CA GLN A 116 -1.02 3.27 -1.08
C GLN A 116 -2.23 2.49 -1.58
N HIS A 117 -3.41 3.06 -1.44
CA HIS A 117 -4.60 2.62 -2.16
C HIS A 117 -5.48 3.84 -2.44
N ILE A 118 -5.79 4.10 -3.71
CA ILE A 118 -6.43 5.36 -4.13
C ILE A 118 -7.95 5.25 -4.28
N GLY A 119 -8.47 4.04 -4.28
CA GLY A 119 -9.89 3.75 -4.46
C GLY A 119 -10.15 2.54 -5.34
N SER A 120 -11.40 2.35 -5.74
CA SER A 120 -11.84 1.17 -6.47
C SER A 120 -12.59 1.55 -7.76
N LEU A 121 -12.51 0.65 -8.77
CA LEU A 121 -13.24 0.74 -10.02
C LEU A 121 -12.88 1.99 -10.86
N PHE A 122 -11.62 2.37 -10.89
CA PHE A 122 -11.19 3.39 -11.84
C PHE A 122 -11.03 2.77 -13.24
N MET A 123 -11.63 3.40 -14.24
CA MET A 123 -11.48 3.06 -15.67
C MET A 123 -10.50 4.00 -16.35
N ASP A 124 -10.30 5.21 -15.80
CA ASP A 124 -9.29 6.16 -16.25
C ASP A 124 -7.97 5.92 -15.51
N PRO A 125 -6.86 5.63 -16.19
CA PRO A 125 -5.56 5.39 -15.58
C PRO A 125 -4.89 6.67 -15.04
N GLU A 126 -5.32 7.87 -15.46
CA GLU A 126 -4.65 9.13 -15.11
C GLU A 126 -4.50 9.38 -13.59
N PRO A 127 -5.56 9.26 -12.78
CA PRO A 127 -5.44 9.46 -11.34
C PRO A 127 -4.49 8.46 -10.68
N TYR A 128 -4.48 7.21 -11.19
CA TYR A 128 -3.58 6.17 -10.68
C TYR A 128 -2.12 6.48 -11.02
N LEU A 129 -1.81 6.82 -12.26
CA LEU A 129 -0.45 7.17 -12.67
C LEU A 129 0.07 8.40 -11.92
N LYS A 130 -0.79 9.38 -11.66
CA LYS A 130 -0.46 10.52 -10.82
C LYS A 130 -0.15 10.12 -9.37
N ALA A 131 -0.95 9.24 -8.80
CA ALA A 131 -0.73 8.72 -7.45
C ALA A 131 0.57 7.90 -7.37
N VAL A 132 0.87 7.07 -8.38
CA VAL A 132 2.14 6.34 -8.51
C VAL A 132 3.30 7.33 -8.52
N SER A 133 3.27 8.36 -9.36
CA SER A 133 4.34 9.37 -9.44
C SER A 133 4.53 10.11 -8.11
N ASN A 134 3.44 10.44 -7.41
CA ASN A 134 3.52 11.06 -6.09
C ASN A 134 4.14 10.12 -5.05
N LEU A 135 3.74 8.84 -5.02
CA LEU A 135 4.30 7.86 -4.09
C LEU A 135 5.79 7.62 -4.36
N LEU A 136 6.20 7.55 -5.62
CA LEU A 136 7.61 7.36 -5.99
C LEU A 136 8.47 8.56 -5.57
N ARG A 137 7.99 9.78 -5.77
CA ARG A 137 8.65 10.99 -5.26
C ARG A 137 8.81 10.97 -3.73
N ILE A 138 7.78 10.51 -3.01
CA ILE A 138 7.86 10.34 -1.56
C ILE A 138 8.83 9.22 -1.19
N ALA A 139 8.87 8.14 -1.98
CA ALA A 139 9.75 6.98 -1.76
C ALA A 139 11.25 7.37 -1.72
N GLU A 140 11.65 8.42 -2.43
CA GLU A 140 13.03 8.93 -2.41
C GLU A 140 13.50 9.34 -1.00
N ARG A 141 12.57 9.66 -0.11
CA ARG A 141 12.88 9.97 1.30
C ARG A 141 13.19 8.72 2.14
N PHE A 142 12.88 7.52 1.64
CA PHE A 142 13.06 6.24 2.33
C PHE A 142 14.25 5.48 1.72
N PRO A 143 15.43 5.46 2.34
CA PRO A 143 16.67 5.01 1.66
C PRO A 143 16.74 3.49 1.45
N ASN A 144 15.92 2.69 2.14
CA ASN A 144 16.09 1.24 2.22
C ASN A 144 14.81 0.43 1.93
N LEU A 145 13.97 0.92 1.03
CA LEU A 145 12.77 0.17 0.65
C LEU A 145 13.11 -1.14 -0.06
N GLU A 146 12.50 -2.21 0.40
CA GLU A 146 12.50 -3.53 -0.24
C GLU A 146 11.36 -3.64 -1.27
N PHE A 147 10.23 -2.95 -1.01
CA PHE A 147 9.10 -2.91 -1.92
C PHE A 147 8.32 -1.60 -1.87
N ILE A 148 7.63 -1.32 -2.97
CA ILE A 148 6.63 -0.26 -3.09
C ILE A 148 5.37 -0.89 -3.64
N ASP A 149 4.24 -0.77 -2.93
CA ASP A 149 2.96 -1.30 -3.32
C ASP A 149 2.01 -0.17 -3.73
N PHE A 150 1.57 -0.20 -4.97
CA PHE A 150 0.71 0.85 -5.53
C PHE A 150 -0.77 0.61 -5.26
N GLY A 151 -1.12 -0.50 -4.58
CA GLY A 151 -2.50 -0.91 -4.37
C GLY A 151 -3.17 -1.42 -5.65
N GLY A 152 -4.47 -1.54 -5.56
CA GLY A 152 -5.30 -2.01 -6.67
C GLY A 152 -6.35 -0.99 -7.08
N GLY A 153 -7.51 -1.50 -7.43
CA GLY A 153 -8.67 -0.68 -7.78
C GLY A 153 -8.97 -0.61 -9.27
N TYR A 154 -8.25 -1.37 -10.11
CA TYR A 154 -8.52 -1.45 -11.54
C TYR A 154 -9.98 -1.84 -11.79
N GLY A 155 -10.66 -1.05 -12.63
CA GLY A 155 -12.04 -1.27 -12.97
C GLY A 155 -12.22 -2.39 -14.02
N ILE A 156 -13.34 -3.07 -13.92
CA ILE A 156 -13.82 -4.03 -14.91
C ILE A 156 -15.21 -3.62 -15.36
N PRO A 157 -15.61 -3.92 -16.60
CA PRO A 157 -16.97 -3.68 -17.05
C PRO A 157 -17.92 -4.65 -16.33
N TYR A 158 -18.93 -4.10 -15.64
CA TYR A 158 -19.98 -4.89 -15.01
C TYR A 158 -21.16 -5.16 -15.96
N HIS A 159 -21.39 -4.25 -16.89
CA HIS A 159 -22.49 -4.29 -17.87
C HIS A 159 -21.93 -4.46 -19.29
N LYS A 160 -21.38 -5.65 -19.57
CA LYS A 160 -20.73 -5.98 -20.86
C LYS A 160 -21.61 -5.79 -22.10
N LEU A 161 -22.92 -5.59 -21.93
CA LEU A 161 -23.89 -5.37 -23.01
C LEU A 161 -24.16 -3.87 -23.29
N ASP A 162 -23.64 -2.96 -22.45
CA ASP A 162 -23.97 -1.53 -22.46
C ASP A 162 -22.77 -0.66 -22.89
N ASP A 163 -22.03 -1.05 -23.92
CA ASP A 163 -20.88 -0.30 -24.46
C ASP A 163 -19.75 0.02 -23.45
N GLU A 164 -19.73 -0.65 -22.28
CA GLU A 164 -18.62 -0.52 -21.33
C GLU A 164 -17.37 -1.18 -21.90
N THR A 165 -16.29 -0.41 -22.01
CA THR A 165 -15.00 -0.89 -22.49
C THR A 165 -14.18 -1.47 -21.36
N GLU A 166 -13.36 -2.48 -21.66
CA GLU A 166 -12.38 -3.00 -20.70
C GLU A 166 -11.28 -1.96 -20.41
N PHE A 167 -10.67 -2.07 -19.24
CA PHE A 167 -9.51 -1.24 -18.91
C PHE A 167 -8.35 -1.59 -19.84
N ASP A 168 -7.79 -0.58 -20.54
CA ASP A 168 -6.69 -0.77 -21.47
C ASP A 168 -5.36 -0.97 -20.74
N MET A 169 -5.09 -2.23 -20.37
CA MET A 169 -3.85 -2.62 -19.68
C MET A 169 -2.59 -2.36 -20.49
N GLU A 170 -2.65 -2.44 -21.83
CA GLU A 170 -1.46 -2.23 -22.66
C GLU A 170 -1.10 -0.73 -22.71
N SER A 171 -2.07 0.13 -22.94
CA SER A 171 -1.86 1.58 -22.86
C SER A 171 -1.37 1.99 -21.46
N PHE A 172 -1.98 1.41 -20.42
CA PHE A 172 -1.55 1.63 -19.04
C PHE A 172 -0.08 1.21 -18.82
N ARG A 173 0.31 0.01 -19.28
CA ARG A 173 1.69 -0.49 -19.19
C ARG A 173 2.68 0.46 -19.87
N GLN A 174 2.36 0.90 -21.08
CA GLN A 174 3.24 1.80 -21.87
C GLN A 174 3.50 3.12 -21.15
N ARG A 175 2.59 3.55 -20.31
CA ARG A 175 2.71 4.79 -19.53
C ARG A 175 3.34 4.58 -18.16
N LEU A 176 3.07 3.45 -17.50
CA LEU A 176 3.59 3.14 -16.19
C LEU A 176 5.09 2.78 -16.23
N VAL A 177 5.50 1.94 -17.19
CA VAL A 177 6.88 1.42 -17.24
C VAL A 177 7.93 2.55 -17.29
N PRO A 178 7.80 3.59 -18.13
CA PRO A 178 8.79 4.70 -18.13
C PRO A 178 8.91 5.43 -16.80
N ILE A 179 7.78 5.55 -16.05
CA ILE A 179 7.77 6.18 -14.71
C ILE A 179 8.59 5.35 -13.72
N LEU A 180 8.42 4.02 -13.77
CA LEU A 180 9.16 3.10 -12.90
C LEU A 180 10.65 3.06 -13.27
N ASP A 181 10.97 3.02 -14.56
CA ASP A 181 12.36 3.00 -15.05
C ASP A 181 13.11 4.28 -14.64
N GLN A 182 12.46 5.44 -14.75
CA GLN A 182 13.02 6.71 -14.30
C GLN A 182 13.28 6.67 -12.79
N PHE A 183 12.31 6.24 -11.99
CA PHE A 183 12.49 6.12 -10.54
C PHE A 183 13.65 5.19 -10.18
N VAL A 184 13.77 4.03 -10.82
CA VAL A 184 14.87 3.09 -10.55
C VAL A 184 16.23 3.73 -10.85
N ALA A 185 16.33 4.49 -11.95
CA ALA A 185 17.55 5.19 -12.31
C ALA A 185 17.94 6.29 -11.28
N GLU A 186 16.96 7.03 -10.74
CA GLU A 186 17.17 8.11 -9.77
C GLU A 186 17.39 7.56 -8.35
N TYR A 187 16.60 6.56 -7.94
CA TYR A 187 16.69 5.93 -6.62
C TYR A 187 17.95 5.05 -6.45
N GLY A 188 18.58 4.62 -7.55
CA GLY A 188 19.82 3.86 -7.57
C GLY A 188 19.69 2.37 -7.25
N LYS A 189 18.46 1.86 -7.02
CA LYS A 189 18.13 0.44 -6.85
C LYS A 189 16.68 0.19 -7.25
N ALA A 190 16.36 -1.06 -7.58
CA ALA A 190 15.00 -1.48 -7.91
C ALA A 190 14.35 -2.18 -6.71
N PRO A 191 13.46 -1.51 -5.93
CA PRO A 191 12.60 -2.20 -4.99
C PRO A 191 11.61 -3.09 -5.74
N LEU A 192 11.03 -4.07 -5.07
CA LEU A 192 9.96 -4.86 -5.66
C LEU A 192 8.70 -3.99 -5.81
N PHE A 193 8.28 -3.73 -7.05
CA PHE A 193 6.99 -3.09 -7.30
C PHE A 193 5.85 -4.09 -7.20
N LYS A 194 4.81 -3.74 -6.45
CA LYS A 194 3.63 -4.56 -6.22
C LYS A 194 2.36 -3.83 -6.65
N SER A 195 1.33 -4.62 -6.97
CA SER A 195 -0.02 -4.17 -7.25
C SER A 195 -1.03 -5.19 -6.72
N GLU A 196 -2.24 -4.75 -6.38
CA GLU A 196 -3.30 -5.53 -5.76
C GLU A 196 -4.56 -5.63 -6.66
N PRO A 197 -4.51 -6.31 -7.82
CA PRO A 197 -5.60 -6.34 -8.80
C PRO A 197 -6.72 -7.31 -8.37
N GLY A 198 -7.49 -6.94 -7.35
CA GLY A 198 -8.48 -7.84 -6.74
C GLY A 198 -9.67 -8.25 -7.62
N ARG A 199 -9.95 -7.53 -8.72
CA ARG A 199 -11.06 -7.83 -9.65
C ARG A 199 -10.61 -8.43 -10.98
N TYR A 200 -9.35 -8.48 -11.24
CA TYR A 200 -8.76 -9.09 -12.44
C TYR A 200 -8.38 -10.54 -12.19
#